data_83ebf0f29a9bcaba940111fd54283b0b
#
_entry.id   83ebf0f29a9bcaba940111fd54283b0b
#
_cell.length_a   1.000
_cell.length_b   1.000
_cell.length_c   1.000
_cell.angle_alpha   90.00
_cell.angle_beta   90.00
_cell.angle_gamma   90.00
#
_symmetry.space_group_name_H-M   'P 1'
#
loop_
_entity.id
_entity.type
_entity.pdbx_description
1 polymer ?
#
loop_
_entity_poly.entity_id
_entity_poly.type
_entity_poly.pdbx_seq_one_letter_code
_entity_poly.pdbx_strand_id
1 'polypeptide(L)'
;MGIIVAPILTNMYMAMLENEFKMKCKTDPKLIWLVLFKRFIDDGFGITKGNREDVIYWIEKFNELRKTVQIDKYNWGNALDYMDLFIYKGDAFHTDGKLFVSIHQKETFKFMYLIALFIKDTLSRTMFGAS
;
A
#
# COMPACT_ATOMS: atom_id res chain seq x y z
N MET A 1 18.69 -14.71 7.41
CA MET A 1 19.66 -13.61 7.54
C MET A 1 20.14 -13.51 8.96
N GLY A 2 21.43 -13.77 9.22
CA GLY A 2 22.00 -13.78 10.57
C GLY A 2 22.58 -12.45 11.05
N ILE A 3 22.40 -11.34 10.32
CA ILE A 3 23.00 -10.05 10.66
C ILE A 3 21.88 -9.12 11.17
N ILE A 4 21.98 -8.66 12.40
CA ILE A 4 21.01 -7.77 13.06
C ILE A 4 20.84 -6.44 12.29
N VAL A 5 21.87 -5.98 11.59
CA VAL A 5 21.90 -4.69 10.88
C VAL A 5 21.23 -4.77 9.51
N ALA A 6 21.11 -5.96 8.91
CA ALA A 6 20.60 -6.11 7.55
C ALA A 6 19.17 -5.59 7.35
N PRO A 7 18.20 -5.84 8.24
CA PRO A 7 16.85 -5.28 8.11
C PRO A 7 16.83 -3.76 8.18
N ILE A 8 17.69 -3.16 9.01
CA ILE A 8 17.81 -1.71 9.16
C ILE A 8 18.34 -1.09 7.86
N LEU A 9 19.41 -1.64 7.31
CA LEU A 9 20.01 -1.16 6.05
C LEU A 9 19.03 -1.32 4.88
N THR A 10 18.31 -2.44 4.82
CA THR A 10 17.28 -2.66 3.80
C THR A 10 16.17 -1.62 3.88
N ASN A 11 15.68 -1.33 5.08
CA ASN A 11 14.64 -0.31 5.28
C ASN A 11 15.15 1.10 4.93
N MET A 12 16.38 1.43 5.26
CA MET A 12 17.00 2.71 4.88
C MET A 12 17.12 2.85 3.36
N TYR A 13 17.58 1.79 2.69
CA TYR A 13 17.66 1.75 1.24
C TYR A 13 16.29 1.93 0.57
N MET A 14 15.29 1.22 1.06
CA MET A 14 13.92 1.35 0.56
C MET A 14 13.33 2.74 0.81
N ALA A 15 13.59 3.32 1.97
CA ALA A 15 13.16 4.69 2.26
C ALA A 15 13.80 5.71 1.31
N MET A 16 15.06 5.51 0.95
CA MET A 16 15.75 6.34 -0.05
C MET A 16 15.08 6.23 -1.42
N LEU A 17 14.77 5.01 -1.88
CA LEU A 17 14.05 4.78 -3.15
C LEU A 17 12.66 5.41 -3.15
N GLU A 18 11.93 5.26 -2.05
CA GLU A 18 10.60 5.85 -1.89
C GLU A 18 10.64 7.38 -1.96
N ASN A 19 11.64 8.01 -1.37
CA ASN A 19 11.84 9.45 -1.45
C ASN A 19 12.21 9.89 -2.87
N GLU A 20 13.10 9.17 -3.53
CA GLU A 20 13.45 9.42 -4.94
C GLU A 20 12.19 9.34 -5.82
N PHE A 21 11.38 8.32 -5.60
CA PHE A 21 10.14 8.15 -6.35
C PHE A 21 9.09 9.23 -6.05
N LYS A 22 8.97 9.66 -4.79
CA LYS A 22 8.12 10.81 -4.42
C LYS A 22 8.48 12.08 -5.17
N MET A 23 9.77 12.32 -5.36
CA MET A 23 10.22 13.49 -6.13
C MET A 23 9.82 13.37 -7.61
N LYS A 24 9.92 12.17 -8.19
CA LYS A 24 9.41 11.92 -9.55
C LYS A 24 7.90 12.08 -9.65
N CYS A 25 7.15 11.62 -8.66
CA CYS A 25 5.69 11.78 -8.64
C CYS A 25 5.25 13.24 -8.64
N LYS A 26 6.02 14.16 -8.07
CA LYS A 26 5.72 15.59 -8.07
C LYS A 26 5.85 16.22 -9.45
N THR A 27 6.65 15.65 -10.31
CA THR A 27 6.91 16.17 -11.67
C THR A 27 6.04 15.51 -12.72
N ASP A 28 5.46 14.35 -12.45
CA ASP A 28 4.59 13.64 -13.38
C ASP A 28 3.12 13.76 -12.95
N PRO A 29 2.29 14.49 -13.72
CA PRO A 29 0.86 14.66 -13.40
C PRO A 29 0.07 13.34 -13.28
N LYS A 30 0.52 12.30 -13.98
CA LYS A 30 -0.13 10.99 -13.94
C LYS A 30 0.11 10.21 -12.63
N LEU A 31 1.04 10.67 -11.80
CA LEU A 31 1.41 10.01 -10.54
C LEU A 31 0.89 10.73 -9.28
N ILE A 32 0.18 11.87 -9.44
CA ILE A 32 -0.29 12.69 -8.30
C ILE A 32 -1.51 12.11 -7.57
N TRP A 33 -2.17 11.15 -8.16
CA TRP A 33 -3.43 10.59 -7.66
C TRP A 33 -3.29 9.64 -6.46
N LEU A 34 -2.05 9.23 -6.15
CA LEU A 34 -1.80 8.37 -4.98
C LEU A 34 -1.98 9.16 -3.68
N VAL A 35 -2.90 8.70 -2.84
CA VAL A 35 -3.25 9.38 -1.58
C VAL A 35 -2.40 8.90 -0.43
N LEU A 36 -2.17 7.61 -0.37
CA LEU A 36 -1.42 6.96 0.70
C LEU A 36 -0.64 5.79 0.14
N PHE A 37 0.60 5.66 0.58
CA PHE A 37 1.39 4.45 0.41
C PHE A 37 2.13 4.15 1.70
N LYS A 38 2.00 2.93 2.18
CA LYS A 38 2.69 2.42 3.35
C LYS A 38 3.36 1.09 3.01
N ARG A 39 4.55 0.94 3.48
CA ARG A 39 5.34 -0.27 3.30
C ARG A 39 5.74 -0.85 4.66
N PHE A 40 5.70 -2.16 4.73
CA PHE A 40 6.30 -2.93 5.83
C PHE A 40 7.19 -4.01 5.21
N ILE A 41 8.50 -3.84 5.34
CA ILE A 41 9.53 -4.70 4.75
C ILE A 41 9.27 -4.93 3.25
N ASP A 42 8.69 -6.06 2.86
CA ASP A 42 8.43 -6.45 1.47
C ASP A 42 7.00 -6.16 1.02
N ASP A 43 6.10 -5.86 1.96
CA ASP A 43 4.69 -5.65 1.67
C ASP A 43 4.34 -4.17 1.59
N GLY A 44 3.64 -3.78 0.54
CA GLY A 44 3.14 -2.44 0.34
C GLY A 44 1.61 -2.38 0.31
N PHE A 45 1.06 -1.32 0.88
CA PHE A 45 -0.36 -0.98 0.82
C PHE A 45 -0.55 0.45 0.36
N GLY A 46 -1.46 0.66 -0.57
CA GLY A 46 -1.74 1.98 -1.09
C GLY A 46 -3.23 2.28 -1.25
N ILE A 47 -3.54 3.57 -1.22
CA ILE A 47 -4.87 4.10 -1.51
C ILE A 47 -4.73 5.13 -2.62
N THR A 48 -5.54 5.01 -3.65
CA THR A 48 -5.51 5.89 -4.81
C THR A 48 -6.88 6.44 -5.15
N LYS A 49 -6.89 7.61 -5.78
CA LYS A 49 -8.05 8.19 -6.46
C LYS A 49 -8.14 7.73 -7.92
N GLY A 50 -7.08 7.13 -8.44
CA GLY A 50 -7.00 6.65 -9.81
C GLY A 50 -7.71 5.30 -10.02
N ASN A 51 -7.68 4.86 -11.25
CA ASN A 51 -8.17 3.56 -11.66
C ASN A 51 -7.05 2.50 -11.63
N ARG A 52 -7.37 1.28 -12.05
CA ARG A 52 -6.40 0.17 -12.12
C ARG A 52 -5.23 0.48 -13.05
N GLU A 53 -5.47 1.15 -14.17
CA GLU A 53 -4.44 1.50 -15.14
C GLU A 53 -3.44 2.51 -14.58
N ASP A 54 -3.91 3.45 -13.76
CA ASP A 54 -3.05 4.39 -13.06
C ASP A 54 -2.14 3.69 -12.05
N VAL A 55 -2.63 2.65 -11.36
CA VAL A 55 -1.83 1.83 -10.46
C VAL A 55 -0.77 1.04 -11.22
N ILE A 56 -1.13 0.44 -12.35
CA ILE A 56 -0.18 -0.28 -13.22
C ILE A 56 0.92 0.67 -13.68
N TYR A 57 0.56 1.86 -14.13
CA TYR A 57 1.52 2.88 -14.54
C TYR A 57 2.46 3.29 -13.39
N TRP A 58 1.91 3.47 -12.18
CA TRP A 58 2.69 3.78 -10.98
C TRP A 58 3.70 2.67 -10.67
N ILE A 59 3.27 1.40 -10.71
CA ILE A 59 4.13 0.23 -10.48
C ILE A 59 5.24 0.14 -11.52
N GLU A 60 4.92 0.33 -12.79
CA GLU A 60 5.90 0.35 -13.88
C GLU A 60 6.97 1.42 -13.64
N LYS A 61 6.55 2.64 -13.31
CA LYS A 61 7.46 3.75 -13.02
C LYS A 61 8.30 3.52 -11.77
N PHE A 62 7.76 2.87 -10.76
CA PHE A 62 8.53 2.47 -9.58
C PHE A 62 9.58 1.41 -9.94
N ASN A 63 9.20 0.42 -10.72
CA ASN A 63 10.08 -0.66 -11.15
C ASN A 63 11.22 -0.18 -12.08
N GLU A 64 11.04 0.92 -12.77
CA GLU A 64 12.09 1.56 -13.57
C GLU A 64 13.24 2.16 -12.74
N LEU A 65 13.03 2.41 -11.45
CA LEU A 65 14.07 3.04 -10.61
C LEU A 65 15.29 2.15 -10.41
N ARG A 66 15.06 0.90 -10.10
CA ARG A 66 16.12 -0.08 -9.84
C ARG A 66 15.67 -1.47 -10.28
N LYS A 67 16.56 -2.17 -10.98
CA LYS A 67 16.31 -3.55 -11.41
C LYS A 67 16.29 -4.55 -10.24
N THR A 68 16.92 -4.19 -9.13
CA THR A 68 17.05 -5.06 -7.95
C THR A 68 15.84 -5.01 -7.02
N VAL A 69 14.98 -4.01 -7.18
CA VAL A 69 13.76 -3.83 -6.37
C VAL A 69 12.59 -3.71 -7.31
N GLN A 70 11.77 -4.74 -7.33
CA GLN A 70 10.62 -4.84 -8.23
C GLN A 70 9.36 -5.16 -7.45
N ILE A 71 8.26 -4.56 -7.85
CA ILE A 71 6.92 -4.97 -7.42
C ILE A 71 6.44 -6.00 -8.43
N ASP A 72 6.45 -7.28 -8.03
CA ASP A 72 6.10 -8.39 -8.91
C ASP A 72 4.62 -8.70 -8.92
N LYS A 73 3.99 -8.55 -7.76
CA LYS A 73 2.60 -8.94 -7.53
C LYS A 73 1.85 -7.81 -6.86
N TYR A 74 0.64 -7.59 -7.28
CA TYR A 74 -0.27 -6.65 -6.64
C TYR A 74 -1.72 -7.14 -6.73
N ASN A 75 -2.50 -6.78 -5.73
CA ASN A 75 -3.92 -6.97 -5.71
C ASN A 75 -4.63 -5.61 -5.81
N TRP A 76 -5.75 -5.60 -6.47
CA TRP A 76 -6.56 -4.41 -6.68
C TRP A 76 -8.00 -4.69 -6.30
N GLY A 77 -8.63 -3.80 -5.57
CA GLY A 77 -10.04 -3.96 -5.24
C GLY A 77 -10.52 -3.08 -4.10
N ASN A 78 -11.71 -3.39 -3.65
CA ASN A 78 -12.38 -2.75 -2.52
C ASN A 78 -12.14 -3.48 -1.20
N ALA A 79 -11.49 -4.63 -1.26
CA ALA A 79 -11.11 -5.44 -0.13
C ALA A 79 -9.77 -6.12 -0.42
N LEU A 80 -8.83 -6.02 0.49
CA LEU A 80 -7.47 -6.53 0.33
C LEU A 80 -6.94 -7.13 1.63
N ASP A 81 -6.15 -8.17 1.48
CA ASP A 81 -5.29 -8.65 2.54
C ASP A 81 -3.96 -7.88 2.55
N TYR A 82 -3.58 -7.39 3.71
CA TYR A 82 -2.29 -6.75 3.93
C TYR A 82 -1.69 -7.22 5.25
N MET A 83 -0.61 -7.95 5.18
CA MET A 83 -0.01 -8.65 6.32
C MET A 83 -1.04 -9.59 6.98
N ASP A 84 -1.35 -9.38 8.25
CA ASP A 84 -2.38 -10.14 8.97
C ASP A 84 -3.72 -9.39 9.06
N LEU A 85 -3.89 -8.37 8.24
CA LEU A 85 -5.08 -7.54 8.21
C LEU A 85 -5.89 -7.77 6.94
N PHE A 86 -7.19 -7.85 7.09
CA PHE A 86 -8.15 -7.72 6.00
C PHE A 86 -8.74 -6.32 6.03
N ILE A 87 -8.48 -5.54 4.98
CA ILE A 87 -8.90 -4.15 4.85
C ILE A 87 -9.97 -4.06 3.77
N TYR A 88 -11.11 -3.48 4.08
CA TYR A 88 -12.21 -3.39 3.13
C TYR A 88 -13.00 -2.09 3.23
N LYS A 89 -13.63 -1.73 2.12
CA LYS A 89 -14.61 -0.67 2.04
C LYS A 89 -15.97 -1.22 2.42
N GLY A 90 -16.54 -0.75 3.53
CA GLY A 90 -17.92 -1.02 3.89
C GLY A 90 -18.88 0.01 3.30
N ASP A 91 -20.16 -0.16 3.56
CA ASP A 91 -21.21 0.76 3.07
C ASP A 91 -21.01 2.21 3.53
N ALA A 92 -20.47 2.40 4.72
CA ALA A 92 -20.15 3.72 5.26
C ALA A 92 -18.95 4.42 4.57
N PHE A 93 -18.21 3.73 3.71
CA PHE A 93 -17.04 4.33 3.03
C PHE A 93 -17.44 5.53 2.15
N HIS A 94 -18.57 5.44 1.48
CA HIS A 94 -19.06 6.50 0.59
C HIS A 94 -19.54 7.75 1.35
N THR A 95 -19.97 7.59 2.60
CA THR A 95 -20.45 8.69 3.45
C THR A 95 -19.35 9.26 4.32
N ASP A 96 -18.58 8.41 4.99
CA ASP A 96 -17.64 8.78 6.04
C ASP A 96 -16.17 8.63 5.64
N GLY A 97 -15.88 7.99 4.49
CA GLY A 97 -14.53 7.69 4.04
C GLY A 97 -13.79 6.68 4.94
N LYS A 98 -14.52 5.90 5.73
CA LYS A 98 -13.95 4.95 6.68
C LYS A 98 -13.64 3.62 6.01
N LEU A 99 -12.42 3.11 6.24
CA LEU A 99 -12.05 1.74 5.94
C LEU A 99 -12.28 0.87 7.16
N PHE A 100 -12.74 -0.34 6.93
CA PHE A 100 -12.83 -1.37 7.95
C PHE A 100 -11.60 -2.25 7.90
N VAL A 101 -11.10 -2.60 9.07
CA VAL A 101 -9.94 -3.48 9.21
C VAL A 101 -10.32 -4.60 10.16
N SER A 102 -10.12 -5.83 9.73
CA SER A 102 -10.24 -7.02 10.56
C SER A 102 -8.93 -7.79 10.53
N ILE A 103 -8.65 -8.52 11.60
CA ILE A 103 -7.49 -9.41 11.62
C ILE A 103 -7.85 -10.67 10.85
N HIS A 104 -7.01 -11.01 9.88
CA HIS A 104 -7.14 -12.28 9.17
C HIS A 104 -6.67 -13.40 10.11
N GLN A 105 -7.59 -14.17 10.64
CA GLN A 105 -7.25 -15.35 11.43
C GLN A 105 -6.70 -16.46 10.52
N LYS A 106 -5.39 -16.58 10.47
CA LYS A 106 -4.81 -17.88 10.17
C LYS A 106 -5.24 -18.83 11.29
N GLU A 107 -5.61 -20.05 10.97
CA GLU A 107 -6.18 -21.06 11.88
C GLU A 107 -5.42 -21.28 13.20
N THR A 108 -4.26 -20.67 13.36
CA THR A 108 -3.35 -20.81 14.50
C THR A 108 -3.39 -19.68 15.53
N PHE A 109 -4.12 -18.58 15.30
CA PHE A 109 -4.14 -17.43 16.21
C PHE A 109 -5.53 -17.13 16.77
N LYS A 110 -5.65 -17.13 18.10
CA LYS A 110 -6.90 -16.91 18.85
C LYS A 110 -7.13 -15.46 19.31
N PHE A 111 -6.47 -14.45 18.73
CA PHE A 111 -6.61 -13.07 19.17
C PHE A 111 -7.30 -12.22 18.11
N MET A 112 -8.39 -11.56 18.50
CA MET A 112 -9.08 -10.59 17.67
C MET A 112 -8.73 -9.17 18.11
N TYR A 113 -8.11 -8.38 17.23
CA TYR A 113 -7.98 -6.94 17.37
C TYR A 113 -8.72 -6.25 16.23
N LEU A 114 -9.57 -5.30 16.57
CA LEU A 114 -10.24 -4.46 15.59
C LEU A 114 -9.52 -3.12 15.53
N ILE A 115 -8.95 -2.79 14.38
CA ILE A 115 -8.33 -1.50 14.12
C ILE A 115 -9.18 -0.78 13.07
N ALA A 116 -9.75 0.36 13.44
CA ALA A 116 -10.45 1.23 12.51
C ALA A 116 -9.52 2.32 11.99
N LEU A 117 -9.25 2.33 10.71
CA LEU A 117 -8.54 3.42 10.03
C LEU A 117 -9.55 4.42 9.48
N PHE A 118 -9.49 5.66 9.98
CA PHE A 118 -10.34 6.75 9.55
C PHE A 118 -9.63 7.56 8.46
N ILE A 119 -10.15 7.53 7.25
CA ILE A 119 -9.68 8.39 6.17
C ILE A 119 -10.84 9.29 5.77
N LYS A 120 -10.74 10.56 6.14
CA LYS A 120 -11.65 11.60 5.66
C LYS A 120 -11.25 11.92 4.23
N ASP A 121 -11.96 11.41 3.28
CA ASP A 121 -12.11 12.07 1.99
C ASP A 121 -13.00 11.29 1.01
N THR A 122 -13.46 12.03 0.03
CA THR A 122 -14.49 11.84 -0.97
C THR A 122 -14.32 10.64 -1.92
N LEU A 123 -15.40 9.98 -2.09
CA LEU A 123 -16.07 9.32 -3.25
C LEU A 123 -15.29 8.50 -4.31
N SER A 124 -13.97 8.59 -4.45
CA SER A 124 -13.28 7.89 -5.55
C SER A 124 -11.99 7.16 -5.17
N ARG A 125 -11.79 6.85 -3.91
CA ARG A 125 -10.57 6.17 -3.47
C ARG A 125 -10.67 4.66 -3.63
N THR A 126 -9.70 4.08 -4.28
CA THR A 126 -9.56 2.64 -4.42
C THR A 126 -8.30 2.18 -3.68
N MET A 127 -8.35 1.00 -3.08
CA MET A 127 -7.21 0.38 -2.42
C MET A 127 -6.44 -0.51 -3.37
N PHE A 128 -5.14 -0.62 -3.16
CA PHE A 128 -4.31 -1.65 -3.75
C PHE A 128 -3.26 -2.15 -2.77
N GLY A 129 -2.86 -3.40 -2.92
CA GLY A 129 -1.75 -4.00 -2.18
C GLY A 129 -0.69 -4.52 -3.13
N ALA A 130 0.59 -4.38 -2.76
CA ALA A 130 1.73 -4.80 -3.57
C ALA A 130 2.84 -5.40 -2.69
N SER A 131 3.51 -6.40 -3.22
CA SER A 131 4.66 -7.05 -2.59
C SER A 131 5.83 -7.24 -3.55
#